data_302b99b9dc61da92cd9b2fc55940232e
#
_entry.id   302b99b9dc61da92cd9b2fc55940232e
#
_cell.length_a   1.000
_cell.length_b   1.000
_cell.length_c   1.000
_cell.angle_alpha   90.00
_cell.angle_beta   90.00
_cell.angle_gamma   90.00
#
_symmetry.space_group_name_H-M   'P 1'
#
loop_
_entity.id
_entity.type
_entity.pdbx_description
1 polymer ?
#
loop_
_entity_poly.entity_id
_entity_poly.type
_entity_poly.pdbx_seq_one_letter_code
_entity_poly.pdbx_strand_id
1 'polypeptide(L)'
;MKATSSVYPFVLVVLAPLVGLGQSTFEFRNLSPAFGIDAPVFDAEGTPLEGANYLVELWGGATVDSLSPAITCFSNQRVIIPFLSGASAGYFRDDGGGRGGADNISIVAVPPGGWAWLQVRAWGAQMGATYEEAAARGLGGYGESPLFYAQGGYPYDFFTPPPRLIGLQSFSQRPVVPEPAAVWLLLLGVVALLLIRRWRHSHGTRSLEHGAQQ
;
A
#
# COMPACT_ATOMS: atom_id res chain seq x y z
N MET A 1 14.25 32.03 -70.87
CA MET A 1 14.28 30.73 -70.20
C MET A 1 14.23 31.01 -68.68
N LYS A 2 13.11 30.73 -68.01
CA LYS A 2 12.93 30.86 -66.56
C LYS A 2 13.11 29.49 -65.94
N ALA A 3 14.14 29.32 -65.12
CA ALA A 3 14.35 28.09 -64.35
C ALA A 3 13.46 28.12 -63.09
N THR A 4 12.51 27.22 -63.00
CA THR A 4 11.67 26.98 -61.82
C THR A 4 12.42 26.00 -60.89
N SER A 5 12.93 26.52 -59.79
CA SER A 5 13.53 25.73 -58.70
C SER A 5 12.40 25.05 -57.91
N SER A 6 12.30 23.74 -57.99
CA SER A 6 11.36 22.92 -57.21
C SER A 6 12.03 22.55 -55.87
N VAL A 7 11.52 23.14 -54.79
CA VAL A 7 11.94 22.80 -53.41
C VAL A 7 11.08 21.64 -52.92
N TYR A 8 11.63 20.44 -52.83
CA TYR A 8 10.97 19.30 -52.19
C TYR A 8 11.05 19.43 -50.66
N PRO A 9 9.92 19.39 -49.94
CA PRO A 9 9.96 19.39 -48.48
C PRO A 9 10.46 18.02 -48.01
N PHE A 10 11.57 18.03 -47.27
CA PHE A 10 12.12 16.85 -46.61
C PHE A 10 11.27 16.60 -45.36
N VAL A 11 10.40 15.58 -45.37
CA VAL A 11 9.64 15.15 -44.21
C VAL A 11 10.58 14.30 -43.35
N LEU A 12 11.10 14.84 -42.25
CA LEU A 12 11.84 14.11 -41.26
C LEU A 12 10.85 13.29 -40.43
N VAL A 13 10.71 12.02 -40.73
CA VAL A 13 9.98 11.06 -39.86
C VAL A 13 10.87 10.70 -38.70
N VAL A 14 10.62 11.34 -37.57
CA VAL A 14 11.23 10.93 -36.29
C VAL A 14 10.53 9.64 -35.86
N LEU A 15 11.16 8.49 -36.12
CA LEU A 15 10.79 7.22 -35.48
C LEU A 15 11.17 7.33 -33.99
N ALA A 16 10.22 7.76 -33.14
CA ALA A 16 10.35 7.54 -31.72
C ALA A 16 10.39 6.04 -31.49
N PRO A 17 11.38 5.50 -30.76
CA PRO A 17 11.35 4.09 -30.38
C PRO A 17 10.07 3.87 -29.57
N LEU A 18 9.16 3.03 -30.06
CA LEU A 18 8.13 2.43 -29.23
C LEU A 18 8.87 1.57 -28.21
N VAL A 19 9.19 2.16 -27.07
CA VAL A 19 9.56 1.40 -25.88
C VAL A 19 8.31 0.62 -25.54
N GLY A 20 8.21 -0.60 -26.04
CA GLY A 20 7.19 -1.54 -25.59
C GLY A 20 7.33 -1.58 -24.07
N LEU A 21 6.28 -1.16 -23.37
CA LEU A 21 6.22 -1.24 -21.92
C LEU A 21 6.30 -2.73 -21.57
N GLY A 22 7.54 -3.23 -21.43
CA GLY A 22 7.80 -4.57 -20.98
C GLY A 22 7.25 -4.72 -19.57
N GLN A 23 6.61 -5.84 -19.30
CA GLN A 23 6.08 -6.17 -17.98
C GLN A 23 6.75 -7.45 -17.52
N SER A 24 7.44 -7.40 -16.38
CA SER A 24 7.98 -8.58 -15.73
C SER A 24 6.96 -9.11 -14.73
N THR A 25 6.72 -10.42 -14.73
CA THR A 25 5.67 -11.05 -13.94
C THR A 25 6.20 -11.73 -12.69
N PHE A 26 5.38 -11.78 -11.64
CA PHE A 26 5.72 -12.41 -10.37
C PHE A 26 4.51 -13.16 -9.79
N GLU A 27 4.78 -14.22 -9.04
CA GLU A 27 3.79 -14.90 -8.20
C GLU A 27 3.67 -14.16 -6.86
N PHE A 28 2.49 -13.56 -6.60
CA PHE A 28 2.29 -12.75 -5.41
C PHE A 28 1.82 -13.57 -4.21
N ARG A 29 2.80 -14.17 -3.53
CA ARG A 29 2.63 -14.89 -2.27
C ARG A 29 3.88 -14.78 -1.39
N ASN A 30 3.71 -14.87 -0.08
CA ASN A 30 4.79 -14.81 0.89
C ASN A 30 5.07 -16.14 1.61
N LEU A 31 4.45 -17.24 1.15
CA LEU A 31 4.72 -18.60 1.64
C LEU A 31 5.01 -19.52 0.46
N SER A 32 6.24 -19.98 0.34
CA SER A 32 6.69 -20.96 -0.65
C SER A 32 7.93 -21.69 -0.15
N PRO A 33 7.77 -22.65 0.80
CA PRO A 33 8.90 -23.26 1.53
C PRO A 33 9.88 -23.99 0.61
N ALA A 34 9.38 -24.59 -0.49
CA ALA A 34 10.24 -25.24 -1.48
C ALA A 34 11.24 -24.28 -2.15
N PHE A 35 11.03 -22.97 -2.05
CA PHE A 35 11.88 -21.91 -2.61
C PHE A 35 12.51 -21.03 -1.51
N GLY A 36 12.43 -21.49 -0.25
CA GLY A 36 13.01 -20.78 0.89
C GLY A 36 12.26 -19.49 1.26
N ILE A 37 10.99 -19.35 0.86
CA ILE A 37 10.15 -18.20 1.21
C ILE A 37 9.21 -18.60 2.34
N ASP A 38 9.40 -17.96 3.49
CA ASP A 38 8.54 -18.02 4.66
C ASP A 38 8.61 -16.65 5.33
N ALA A 39 7.74 -15.73 4.92
CA ALA A 39 7.80 -14.32 5.25
C ALA A 39 6.46 -13.79 5.78
N PRO A 40 5.98 -14.28 6.96
CA PRO A 40 4.75 -13.79 7.55
C PRO A 40 4.86 -12.31 7.92
N VAL A 41 3.71 -11.61 7.87
CA VAL A 41 3.60 -10.19 8.21
C VAL A 41 2.82 -10.04 9.51
N PHE A 42 3.27 -9.11 10.35
CA PHE A 42 2.76 -8.90 11.69
C PHE A 42 2.26 -7.47 11.89
N ASP A 43 1.39 -7.28 12.87
CA ASP A 43 1.12 -5.96 13.41
C ASP A 43 2.30 -5.46 14.28
N ALA A 44 2.14 -4.30 14.90
CA ALA A 44 3.18 -3.73 15.77
C ALA A 44 3.40 -4.52 17.06
N GLU A 45 2.43 -5.29 17.49
CA GLU A 45 2.42 -6.11 18.69
C GLU A 45 2.97 -7.52 18.43
N GLY A 46 3.28 -7.84 17.17
CA GLY A 46 3.80 -9.14 16.75
C GLY A 46 2.72 -10.19 16.47
N THR A 47 1.45 -9.77 16.36
CA THR A 47 0.35 -10.67 15.98
C THR A 47 0.31 -10.79 14.44
N PRO A 48 0.19 -12.00 13.87
CA PRO A 48 0.08 -12.15 12.42
C PRO A 48 -1.17 -11.44 11.87
N LEU A 49 -1.01 -10.70 10.75
CA LEU A 49 -2.13 -10.02 10.09
C LEU A 49 -3.09 -11.04 9.50
N GLU A 50 -4.41 -10.83 9.64
CA GLU A 50 -5.39 -11.77 9.11
C GLU A 50 -6.63 -11.10 8.50
N GLY A 51 -7.17 -11.77 7.49
CA GLY A 51 -8.46 -11.44 6.88
C GLY A 51 -8.49 -10.11 6.15
N ALA A 52 -9.70 -9.66 5.84
CA ALA A 52 -9.96 -8.45 5.07
C ALA A 52 -9.74 -7.14 5.83
N ASN A 53 -9.43 -7.21 7.14
CA ASN A 53 -9.08 -6.03 7.93
C ASN A 53 -7.71 -5.46 7.58
N TYR A 54 -6.89 -6.27 6.90
CA TYR A 54 -5.56 -5.87 6.44
C TYR A 54 -5.41 -6.15 4.96
N LEU A 55 -4.75 -5.23 4.28
CA LEU A 55 -4.52 -5.27 2.85
C LEU A 55 -3.02 -5.29 2.57
N VAL A 56 -2.67 -5.89 1.44
CA VAL A 56 -1.28 -6.01 1.00
C VAL A 56 -1.18 -5.82 -0.51
N GLU A 57 -0.07 -5.24 -0.94
CA GLU A 57 0.27 -5.07 -2.34
C GLU A 57 1.78 -5.23 -2.59
N LEU A 58 2.15 -5.51 -3.83
CA LEU A 58 3.53 -5.51 -4.29
C LEU A 58 3.84 -4.19 -5.00
N TRP A 59 4.99 -3.63 -4.69
CA TRP A 59 5.59 -2.53 -5.43
C TRP A 59 6.87 -3.01 -6.11
N GLY A 60 7.13 -2.50 -7.31
CA GLY A 60 8.35 -2.85 -8.01
C GLY A 60 8.76 -1.83 -9.05
N GLY A 61 10.02 -1.91 -9.46
CA GLY A 61 10.61 -1.00 -10.43
C GLY A 61 11.99 -1.44 -10.90
N ALA A 62 12.49 -0.80 -11.94
CA ALA A 62 13.84 -1.05 -12.44
C ALA A 62 14.93 -0.54 -11.47
N THR A 63 14.62 0.47 -10.65
CA THR A 63 15.48 1.04 -9.62
C THR A 63 14.72 1.22 -8.31
N VAL A 64 15.42 1.41 -7.22
CA VAL A 64 14.84 1.66 -5.88
C VAL A 64 14.00 2.94 -5.83
N ASP A 65 14.29 3.91 -6.68
CA ASP A 65 13.60 5.21 -6.72
C ASP A 65 12.41 5.21 -7.70
N SER A 66 12.22 4.13 -8.47
CA SER A 66 11.17 4.01 -9.50
C SER A 66 10.10 2.99 -9.15
N LEU A 67 9.93 2.66 -7.87
CA LEU A 67 8.92 1.70 -7.46
C LEU A 67 7.51 2.23 -7.74
N SER A 68 6.67 1.37 -8.30
CA SER A 68 5.26 1.61 -8.54
C SER A 68 4.42 0.39 -8.16
N PRO A 69 3.14 0.55 -7.86
CA PRO A 69 2.27 -0.58 -7.55
C PRO A 69 2.22 -1.59 -8.69
N ALA A 70 2.25 -2.87 -8.35
CA ALA A 70 2.03 -3.95 -9.30
C ALA A 70 0.59 -3.93 -9.83
N ILE A 71 0.44 -4.35 -11.07
CA ILE A 71 -0.84 -4.42 -11.77
C ILE A 71 -1.12 -5.84 -12.25
N THR A 72 -2.37 -6.12 -12.57
CA THR A 72 -2.72 -7.36 -13.28
C THR A 72 -2.21 -7.31 -14.71
N CYS A 73 -1.72 -8.43 -15.22
CA CYS A 73 -1.21 -8.52 -16.61
C CYS A 73 -2.26 -8.20 -17.67
N PHE A 74 -3.54 -8.47 -17.38
CA PHE A 74 -4.61 -8.41 -18.37
C PHE A 74 -5.44 -7.14 -18.33
N SER A 75 -5.66 -6.55 -17.15
CA SER A 75 -6.55 -5.40 -16.99
C SER A 75 -5.85 -4.13 -16.58
N ASN A 76 -4.55 -4.14 -16.36
CA ASN A 76 -3.75 -3.03 -15.84
C ASN A 76 -4.30 -2.45 -14.52
N GLN A 77 -5.06 -3.24 -13.77
CA GLN A 77 -5.59 -2.82 -12.48
C GLN A 77 -4.57 -3.09 -11.39
N ARG A 78 -4.45 -2.17 -10.46
CA ARG A 78 -3.63 -2.31 -9.25
C ARG A 78 -4.08 -3.53 -8.46
N VAL A 79 -3.14 -4.33 -7.99
CA VAL A 79 -3.41 -5.56 -7.25
C VAL A 79 -3.27 -5.31 -5.76
N ILE A 80 -4.42 -5.29 -5.08
CA ILE A 80 -4.52 -5.18 -3.62
C ILE A 80 -5.32 -6.38 -3.14
N ILE A 81 -4.75 -7.18 -2.23
CA ILE A 81 -5.39 -8.40 -1.74
C ILE A 81 -5.43 -8.42 -0.21
N PRO A 82 -6.38 -9.15 0.39
CA PRO A 82 -6.42 -9.38 1.83
C PRO A 82 -5.39 -10.43 2.28
N PHE A 83 -5.15 -10.49 3.57
CA PHE A 83 -4.43 -11.59 4.19
C PHE A 83 -5.31 -12.83 4.34
N LEU A 84 -4.68 -14.00 4.45
CA LEU A 84 -5.35 -15.24 4.81
C LEU A 84 -5.69 -15.22 6.30
N SER A 85 -6.55 -16.14 6.74
CA SER A 85 -7.02 -16.22 8.14
C SER A 85 -6.71 -17.56 8.78
N GLY A 86 -6.85 -17.61 10.12
CA GLY A 86 -6.69 -18.82 10.91
C GLY A 86 -5.25 -19.33 10.90
N ALA A 87 -5.03 -20.61 10.58
CA ALA A 87 -3.69 -21.22 10.55
C ALA A 87 -2.74 -20.58 9.52
N SER A 88 -3.28 -19.80 8.57
CA SER A 88 -2.50 -19.08 7.56
C SER A 88 -2.43 -17.58 7.82
N ALA A 89 -2.74 -17.10 9.03
CA ALA A 89 -2.55 -15.69 9.39
C ALA A 89 -1.10 -15.26 9.19
N GLY A 90 -0.88 -14.02 8.77
CA GLY A 90 0.42 -13.48 8.37
C GLY A 90 0.78 -13.75 6.91
N TYR A 91 0.05 -14.63 6.24
CA TYR A 91 0.32 -14.96 4.85
C TYR A 91 -0.73 -14.39 3.92
N PHE A 92 -0.31 -14.17 2.68
CA PHE A 92 -1.17 -13.73 1.58
C PHE A 92 -0.85 -14.51 0.32
N ARG A 93 -1.86 -14.59 -0.54
CA ARG A 93 -1.75 -15.22 -1.84
C ARG A 93 -2.77 -14.60 -2.78
N ASP A 94 -2.34 -14.21 -3.96
CA ASP A 94 -3.25 -13.86 -5.03
C ASP A 94 -3.73 -15.15 -5.74
N ASP A 95 -4.98 -15.51 -5.53
CA ASP A 95 -5.59 -16.69 -6.17
C ASP A 95 -6.16 -16.39 -7.57
N GLY A 96 -5.95 -15.17 -8.09
CA GLY A 96 -6.25 -14.78 -9.49
C GLY A 96 -7.70 -14.92 -9.92
N GLY A 97 -8.64 -14.95 -8.98
CA GLY A 97 -10.07 -14.94 -9.30
C GLY A 97 -10.56 -16.04 -10.24
N GLY A 98 -9.94 -17.20 -10.25
CA GLY A 98 -10.44 -18.42 -10.93
C GLY A 98 -10.14 -18.54 -12.43
N ARG A 99 -9.25 -17.75 -12.98
CA ARG A 99 -8.74 -17.96 -14.34
C ARG A 99 -7.30 -18.49 -14.28
N GLY A 100 -7.17 -19.77 -14.10
CA GLY A 100 -6.01 -20.64 -14.32
C GLY A 100 -4.63 -20.00 -14.22
N GLY A 101 -4.20 -19.65 -13.04
CA GLY A 101 -2.96 -18.95 -12.80
C GLY A 101 -3.24 -17.58 -12.18
N ALA A 102 -3.64 -17.66 -10.96
CA ALA A 102 -3.35 -16.68 -9.99
C ALA A 102 -1.92 -16.29 -10.19
N ASP A 103 -1.51 -15.22 -9.98
CA ASP A 103 -0.11 -15.03 -9.79
C ASP A 103 0.58 -14.20 -10.86
N ASN A 104 -0.10 -13.86 -11.94
CA ASN A 104 0.49 -12.99 -12.95
C ASN A 104 0.25 -11.52 -12.63
N ILE A 105 0.85 -11.08 -11.54
CA ILE A 105 1.00 -9.65 -11.31
C ILE A 105 2.24 -9.16 -12.07
N SER A 106 2.16 -7.94 -12.58
CA SER A 106 3.18 -7.35 -13.43
C SER A 106 3.77 -6.10 -12.81
N ILE A 107 5.08 -5.96 -12.98
CA ILE A 107 5.80 -4.72 -12.70
C ILE A 107 6.03 -4.00 -14.03
N VAL A 108 5.40 -2.84 -14.16
CA VAL A 108 5.55 -1.97 -15.33
C VAL A 108 6.95 -1.38 -15.37
N ALA A 109 7.48 -1.13 -16.57
CA ALA A 109 8.81 -0.60 -16.82
C ALA A 109 9.99 -1.54 -16.47
N VAL A 110 9.70 -2.81 -16.15
CA VAL A 110 10.72 -3.87 -16.07
C VAL A 110 10.50 -4.82 -17.26
N PRO A 111 11.51 -5.07 -18.10
CA PRO A 111 11.35 -5.95 -19.26
C PRO A 111 10.96 -7.37 -18.86
N PRO A 112 10.23 -8.12 -19.71
CA PRO A 112 9.93 -9.53 -19.49
C PRO A 112 11.20 -10.33 -19.17
N GLY A 113 11.15 -11.13 -18.10
CA GLY A 113 12.33 -11.87 -17.60
C GLY A 113 13.41 -11.00 -16.96
N GLY A 114 13.19 -9.70 -16.86
CA GLY A 114 14.11 -8.74 -16.26
C GLY A 114 14.15 -8.80 -14.74
N TRP A 115 15.16 -8.18 -14.17
CA TRP A 115 15.34 -8.04 -12.75
C TRP A 115 14.64 -6.77 -12.24
N ALA A 116 13.94 -6.90 -11.11
CA ALA A 116 13.21 -5.82 -10.47
C ALA A 116 13.63 -5.63 -9.01
N TRP A 117 13.66 -4.39 -8.55
CA TRP A 117 13.58 -4.05 -7.15
C TRP A 117 12.14 -4.17 -6.71
N LEU A 118 11.92 -4.88 -5.61
CA LEU A 118 10.60 -5.21 -5.09
C LEU A 118 10.46 -4.82 -3.62
N GLN A 119 9.24 -4.49 -3.22
CA GLN A 119 8.86 -4.21 -1.85
C GLN A 119 7.40 -4.61 -1.64
N VAL A 120 7.13 -5.36 -0.59
CA VAL A 120 5.76 -5.67 -0.16
C VAL A 120 5.32 -4.61 0.84
N ARG A 121 4.11 -4.08 0.68
CA ARG A 121 3.51 -3.07 1.54
C ARG A 121 2.19 -3.56 2.08
N ALA A 122 1.96 -3.37 3.40
CA ALA A 122 0.76 -3.84 4.09
C ALA A 122 0.19 -2.74 4.99
N TRP A 123 -1.14 -2.66 5.07
CA TRP A 123 -1.82 -1.67 5.91
C TRP A 123 -3.18 -2.18 6.39
N GLY A 124 -3.70 -1.55 7.46
CA GLY A 124 -5.06 -1.76 7.92
C GLY A 124 -6.08 -1.16 6.94
N ALA A 125 -7.09 -1.91 6.52
CA ALA A 125 -8.10 -1.47 5.56
C ALA A 125 -8.84 -0.20 6.00
N GLN A 126 -8.99 0.01 7.31
CA GLN A 126 -9.58 1.23 7.89
C GLN A 126 -8.69 2.48 7.73
N MET A 127 -7.40 2.30 7.42
CA MET A 127 -6.46 3.40 7.25
C MET A 127 -6.48 4.00 5.85
N GLY A 128 -7.08 3.34 4.87
CA GLY A 128 -7.23 3.83 3.50
C GLY A 128 -7.45 2.70 2.50
N ALA A 129 -7.89 3.06 1.29
CA ALA A 129 -8.04 2.12 0.19
C ALA A 129 -6.70 1.73 -0.43
N THR A 130 -5.65 2.54 -0.23
CA THR A 130 -4.30 2.32 -0.74
C THR A 130 -3.25 2.50 0.35
N TYR A 131 -2.06 1.95 0.13
CA TYR A 131 -0.94 2.13 1.06
C TYR A 131 -0.56 3.61 1.23
N GLU A 132 -0.58 4.38 0.14
CA GLU A 132 -0.23 5.80 0.17
C GLU A 132 -1.20 6.60 1.03
N GLU A 133 -2.50 6.28 0.97
CA GLU A 133 -3.51 6.89 1.84
C GLU A 133 -3.26 6.56 3.31
N ALA A 134 -2.98 5.30 3.62
CA ALA A 134 -2.68 4.86 4.98
C ALA A 134 -1.40 5.53 5.51
N ALA A 135 -0.34 5.58 4.70
CA ALA A 135 0.93 6.20 5.07
C ALA A 135 0.81 7.73 5.23
N ALA A 136 0.01 8.41 4.38
CA ALA A 136 -0.20 9.85 4.43
C ALA A 136 -0.90 10.30 5.73
N ARG A 137 -1.68 9.44 6.37
CA ARG A 137 -2.27 9.73 7.69
C ARG A 137 -1.23 9.84 8.81
N GLY A 138 -0.09 9.17 8.67
CA GLY A 138 0.99 9.21 9.67
C GLY A 138 0.65 8.59 11.02
N LEU A 139 -0.47 7.85 11.12
CA LEU A 139 -0.98 7.30 12.39
C LEU A 139 -0.45 5.90 12.71
N GLY A 140 0.41 5.32 11.86
CA GLY A 140 0.82 3.92 11.95
C GLY A 140 -0.22 2.95 11.37
N GLY A 141 -0.13 1.66 11.70
CA GLY A 141 -1.00 0.62 11.13
C GLY A 141 -0.70 0.33 9.66
N TYR A 142 0.51 0.64 9.21
CA TYR A 142 1.06 0.33 7.90
C TYR A 142 2.54 -0.07 8.04
N GLY A 143 3.03 -0.83 7.08
CA GLY A 143 4.42 -1.30 7.08
C GLY A 143 4.88 -1.75 5.70
N GLU A 144 6.17 -1.92 5.57
CA GLU A 144 6.83 -2.31 4.34
C GLU A 144 7.96 -3.30 4.59
N SER A 145 8.15 -4.25 3.69
CA SER A 145 9.30 -5.16 3.75
C SER A 145 10.60 -4.41 3.46
N PRO A 146 11.75 -4.96 3.85
CA PRO A 146 13.01 -4.59 3.22
C PRO A 146 12.90 -4.70 1.70
N LEU A 147 13.65 -3.85 0.98
CA LEU A 147 13.79 -3.96 -0.45
C LEU A 147 14.53 -5.26 -0.81
N PHE A 148 14.07 -5.95 -1.83
CA PHE A 148 14.75 -7.12 -2.35
C PHE A 148 14.80 -7.09 -3.88
N TYR A 149 15.72 -7.84 -4.47
CA TYR A 149 15.97 -7.84 -5.91
C TYR A 149 15.72 -9.23 -6.46
N ALA A 150 14.78 -9.37 -7.38
CA ALA A 150 14.38 -10.66 -7.92
C ALA A 150 14.19 -10.60 -9.44
N GLN A 151 14.46 -11.72 -10.09
CA GLN A 151 14.19 -11.89 -11.52
C GLN A 151 12.72 -12.22 -11.72
N GLY A 152 12.07 -11.51 -12.62
CA GLY A 152 10.69 -11.77 -12.98
C GLY A 152 10.57 -12.70 -14.19
N GLY A 153 9.32 -13.06 -14.50
CA GLY A 153 8.96 -13.92 -15.61
C GLY A 153 8.47 -13.15 -16.84
N TYR A 154 7.97 -13.92 -17.78
CA TYR A 154 7.42 -13.43 -19.04
C TYR A 154 5.89 -13.33 -18.91
N PRO A 155 5.26 -12.22 -19.29
CA PRO A 155 3.82 -12.14 -19.39
C PRO A 155 3.33 -13.11 -20.47
N TYR A 156 2.15 -13.70 -20.24
CA TYR A 156 1.52 -14.64 -21.18
C TYR A 156 2.29 -15.97 -21.41
N ASP A 157 3.27 -16.28 -20.59
CA ASP A 157 3.85 -17.62 -20.58
C ASP A 157 2.96 -18.55 -19.72
N PHE A 158 2.12 -19.32 -20.41
CA PHE A 158 1.21 -20.27 -19.76
C PHE A 158 1.88 -21.59 -19.39
N PHE A 159 3.12 -21.80 -19.80
CA PHE A 159 3.86 -23.05 -19.58
C PHE A 159 4.82 -22.97 -18.40
N THR A 160 5.30 -21.76 -18.09
CA THR A 160 6.25 -21.54 -17.00
C THR A 160 5.57 -20.72 -15.90
N PRO A 161 5.44 -21.26 -14.67
CA PRO A 161 4.91 -20.49 -13.56
C PRO A 161 5.73 -19.22 -13.34
N PRO A 162 5.08 -18.09 -12.98
CA PRO A 162 5.80 -16.85 -12.66
C PRO A 162 6.81 -17.07 -11.54
N PRO A 163 7.96 -16.41 -11.58
CA PRO A 163 8.93 -16.46 -10.51
C PRO A 163 8.35 -15.95 -9.20
N ARG A 164 8.82 -16.54 -8.11
CA ARG A 164 8.41 -16.21 -6.75
C ARG A 164 9.20 -15.03 -6.21
N LEU A 165 8.71 -14.46 -5.11
CA LEU A 165 9.33 -13.33 -4.42
C LEU A 165 10.56 -13.76 -3.60
N ILE A 166 11.57 -14.31 -4.27
CA ILE A 166 12.80 -14.79 -3.63
C ILE A 166 13.53 -13.58 -3.02
N GLY A 167 13.86 -13.68 -1.73
CA GLY A 167 14.48 -12.59 -0.97
C GLY A 167 13.50 -11.77 -0.12
N LEU A 168 12.19 -12.01 -0.24
CA LEU A 168 11.22 -11.41 0.66
C LEU A 168 11.46 -11.85 2.09
N GLN A 169 11.47 -10.89 3.02
CA GLN A 169 11.61 -11.10 4.45
C GLN A 169 10.35 -10.68 5.18
N SER A 170 10.11 -11.31 6.34
CA SER A 170 9.06 -10.91 7.28
C SER A 170 9.24 -9.46 7.73
N PHE A 171 8.13 -8.79 8.00
CA PHE A 171 8.13 -7.43 8.53
C PHE A 171 6.89 -7.19 9.40
N SER A 172 6.91 -6.07 10.13
CA SER A 172 5.79 -5.65 10.96
C SER A 172 5.30 -4.27 10.56
N GLN A 173 4.03 -4.01 10.84
CA GLN A 173 3.46 -2.67 10.73
C GLN A 173 4.03 -1.76 11.81
N ARG A 174 3.99 -0.45 11.57
CA ARG A 174 4.30 0.57 12.57
C ARG A 174 3.17 0.67 13.59
N PRO A 175 3.46 0.91 14.88
CA PRO A 175 2.43 1.04 15.90
C PRO A 175 1.47 2.17 15.56
N VAL A 176 0.18 1.96 15.85
CA VAL A 176 -0.84 2.98 15.67
C VAL A 176 -0.68 4.04 16.76
N VAL A 177 -0.42 5.27 16.36
CA VAL A 177 -0.33 6.43 17.26
C VAL A 177 -1.69 7.10 17.29
N PRO A 178 -2.36 7.21 18.46
CA PRO A 178 -3.61 7.95 18.57
C PRO A 178 -3.42 9.40 18.14
N GLU A 179 -4.36 9.94 17.37
CA GLU A 179 -4.30 11.34 16.94
C GLU A 179 -4.18 12.27 18.15
N PRO A 180 -3.15 13.12 18.24
CA PRO A 180 -2.99 14.03 19.37
C PRO A 180 -4.17 14.98 19.54
N ALA A 181 -4.90 15.29 18.46
CA ALA A 181 -6.11 16.11 18.51
C ALA A 181 -7.22 15.49 19.37
N ALA A 182 -7.42 14.18 19.36
CA ALA A 182 -8.44 13.53 20.17
C ALA A 182 -8.15 13.66 21.67
N VAL A 183 -6.89 13.57 22.08
CA VAL A 183 -6.43 13.73 23.45
C VAL A 183 -6.64 15.18 23.91
N TRP A 184 -6.30 16.17 23.07
CA TRP A 184 -6.49 17.58 23.38
C TRP A 184 -7.97 17.97 23.45
N LEU A 185 -8.83 17.46 22.57
CA LEU A 185 -10.27 17.68 22.62
C LEU A 185 -10.89 17.09 23.89
N LEU A 186 -10.44 15.90 24.30
CA LEU A 186 -10.90 15.28 25.54
C LEU A 186 -10.47 16.09 26.77
N LEU A 187 -9.21 16.54 26.81
CA LEU A 187 -8.70 17.41 27.88
C LEU A 187 -9.44 18.75 27.92
N LEU A 188 -9.66 19.39 26.78
CA LEU A 188 -10.43 20.65 26.70
C LEU A 188 -11.88 20.44 27.15
N GLY A 189 -12.50 19.33 26.79
CA GLY A 189 -13.84 18.96 27.24
C GLY A 189 -13.93 18.81 28.77
N VAL A 190 -12.96 18.11 29.37
CA VAL A 190 -12.88 17.96 30.82
C VAL A 190 -12.67 19.31 31.53
N VAL A 191 -11.77 20.14 31.04
CA VAL A 191 -11.51 21.48 31.57
C VAL A 191 -12.78 22.35 31.48
N ALA A 192 -13.46 22.35 30.34
CA ALA A 192 -14.71 23.09 30.15
C ALA A 192 -15.80 22.65 31.16
N LEU A 193 -15.98 21.34 31.34
CA LEU A 193 -16.94 20.80 32.33
C LEU A 193 -16.58 21.20 33.76
N LEU A 194 -15.33 21.20 34.14
CA LEU A 194 -14.88 21.63 35.47
C LEU A 194 -15.15 23.15 35.69
N LEU A 195 -14.93 23.98 34.67
CA LEU A 195 -15.19 25.41 34.75
C LEU A 195 -16.68 25.70 34.87
N ILE A 196 -17.54 25.04 34.10
CA ILE A 196 -19.00 25.15 34.17
C ILE A 196 -19.51 24.74 35.58
N ARG A 197 -18.98 23.64 36.09
CA ARG A 197 -19.34 23.16 37.46
C ARG A 197 -18.96 24.17 38.52
N ARG A 198 -17.76 24.75 38.44
CA ARG A 198 -17.28 25.78 39.37
C ARG A 198 -18.11 27.05 39.31
N TRP A 199 -18.48 27.50 38.09
CA TRP A 199 -19.30 28.69 37.87
C TRP A 199 -20.72 28.53 38.44
N ARG A 200 -21.36 27.37 38.29
CA ARG A 200 -22.66 27.06 38.90
C ARG A 200 -22.59 27.07 40.43
N HIS A 201 -21.55 26.60 41.05
CA HIS A 201 -21.39 26.65 42.49
C HIS A 201 -21.22 28.09 43.03
N SER A 202 -20.49 28.95 42.32
CA SER A 202 -20.22 30.31 42.75
C SER A 202 -21.45 31.25 42.61
N HIS A 203 -22.43 30.92 41.75
CA HIS A 203 -23.63 31.74 41.54
C HIS A 203 -24.85 31.20 42.28
N GLY A 204 -24.85 29.95 42.70
CA GLY A 204 -25.95 29.36 43.48
C GLY A 204 -26.02 29.83 44.92
N THR A 205 -24.95 30.35 45.50
CA THR A 205 -24.87 30.78 46.92
C THR A 205 -25.28 32.24 47.14
N ARG A 206 -25.38 33.08 46.07
CA ARG A 206 -25.74 34.50 46.22
C ARG A 206 -27.26 34.77 46.28
N SER A 207 -28.11 33.82 45.95
CA SER A 207 -29.55 34.00 45.95
C SER A 207 -30.24 33.80 47.31
N LEU A 208 -29.53 33.31 48.31
CA LEU A 208 -30.12 33.02 49.64
C LEU A 208 -29.91 34.11 50.71
N GLU A 209 -29.07 35.12 50.45
CA GLU A 209 -28.83 36.20 51.43
C GLU A 209 -29.75 37.44 51.33
N HIS A 210 -30.57 37.54 50.28
CA HIS A 210 -31.45 38.68 50.10
C HIS A 210 -32.94 38.47 50.56
N GLY A 211 -33.24 37.30 51.14
CA GLY A 211 -34.58 36.95 51.60
C GLY A 211 -34.88 37.12 53.15
N ALA A 212 -33.90 37.59 53.95
CA ALA A 212 -33.97 37.57 55.41
C ALA A 212 -34.09 39.01 56.06
N GLN A 213 -34.45 40.04 55.27
CA GLN A 213 -34.75 41.39 55.82
C GLN A 213 -36.02 41.91 55.20
N GLN A 214 -37.18 41.43 55.68
CA GLN A 214 -38.44 42.12 55.70
C GLN A 214 -39.25 41.66 56.92
#